data_86f575aada2a525ebb40710cdd85c771
#
_entry.id   86f575aada2a525ebb40710cdd85c771
#
_cell.length_a   1.000
_cell.length_b   1.000
_cell.length_c   1.000
_cell.angle_alpha   90.00
_cell.angle_beta   90.00
_cell.angle_gamma   90.00
#
_symmetry.space_group_name_H-M   'P 1'
#
loop_
_entity.id
_entity.type
_entity.pdbx_description
1 polymer ?
#
loop_
_entity_poly.entity_id
_entity_poly.type
_entity_poly.pdbx_seq_one_letter_code
_entity_poly.pdbx_strand_id
1 'polypeptide(L)'
;NPVKAFAKKSVFLVGGTATALAMVFLNIPQFDYEKLEGIEMTLNDLEMTITRIVNLSKELRSALPGLGGGRSDVIICGLYWLRSLLERLHVETFRISTAGLRFGILYPPQEEILEPEKPKRKFPFQKKNLTPEVQVEAEHAAE
;
A
#
# COMPACT_ATOMS: atom_id res chain seq x y z
N ASN A 1 21.47 16.87 -9.13
CA ASN A 1 20.23 16.94 -8.37
C ASN A 1 20.00 15.58 -7.68
N PRO A 2 20.10 15.47 -6.34
CA PRO A 2 20.02 14.19 -5.61
C PRO A 2 18.69 13.47 -5.84
N VAL A 3 17.62 14.19 -6.14
CA VAL A 3 16.27 13.62 -6.37
C VAL A 3 16.22 12.69 -7.58
N LYS A 4 16.99 12.96 -8.64
CA LYS A 4 17.04 12.08 -9.83
C LYS A 4 17.71 10.72 -9.58
N ALA A 5 18.43 10.58 -8.47
CA ALA A 5 19.10 9.32 -8.12
C ALA A 5 18.12 8.23 -7.63
N PHE A 6 16.91 8.60 -7.21
CA PHE A 6 15.91 7.67 -6.68
C PHE A 6 15.02 7.06 -7.77
N ALA A 7 14.85 7.72 -8.92
CA ALA A 7 13.96 7.27 -9.99
C ALA A 7 14.30 5.89 -10.58
N LYS A 8 15.51 5.36 -10.33
CA LYS A 8 15.97 4.05 -10.81
C LYS A 8 16.17 3.02 -9.69
N LYS A 9 15.87 3.35 -8.44
CA LYS A 9 16.07 2.46 -7.30
C LYS A 9 14.76 1.83 -6.87
N SER A 10 14.82 0.59 -6.43
CA SER A 10 13.68 -0.06 -5.78
C SER A 10 13.37 0.67 -4.47
N VAL A 11 12.15 1.18 -4.34
CA VAL A 11 11.68 1.86 -3.13
C VAL A 11 10.83 0.89 -2.34
N PHE A 12 11.17 0.74 -1.06
CA PHE A 12 10.42 -0.08 -0.12
C PHE A 12 9.75 0.82 0.92
N LEU A 13 8.46 0.64 1.09
CA LEU A 13 7.69 1.29 2.13
C LEU A 13 7.50 0.34 3.30
N VAL A 14 7.84 0.80 4.49
CA VAL A 14 7.73 0.02 5.73
C VAL A 14 6.86 0.76 6.76
N GLY A 15 6.31 0.01 7.69
CA GLY A 15 5.54 0.56 8.81
C GLY A 15 4.03 0.50 8.62
N GLY A 16 3.31 0.96 9.64
CA GLY A 16 1.86 0.75 9.75
C GLY A 16 1.02 1.39 8.64
N THR A 17 1.42 2.54 8.11
CA THR A 17 0.73 3.19 6.98
C THR A 17 0.88 2.38 5.71
N ALA A 18 2.10 1.91 5.41
CA ALA A 18 2.37 1.09 4.24
C ALA A 18 1.63 -0.25 4.30
N THR A 19 1.65 -0.91 5.46
CA THR A 19 0.93 -2.17 5.68
C THR A 19 -0.59 -1.98 5.57
N ALA A 20 -1.14 -0.92 6.16
CA ALA A 20 -2.57 -0.61 6.08
C ALA A 20 -3.00 -0.31 4.63
N LEU A 21 -2.20 0.47 3.89
CA LEU A 21 -2.40 0.71 2.46
C LEU A 21 -2.54 -0.61 1.69
N ALA A 22 -1.58 -1.52 1.86
CA ALA A 22 -1.60 -2.81 1.18
C ALA A 22 -2.80 -3.68 1.58
N MET A 23 -3.18 -3.69 2.86
CA MET A 23 -4.35 -4.43 3.34
C MET A 23 -5.65 -3.91 2.73
N VAL A 24 -5.84 -2.58 2.65
CA VAL A 24 -7.00 -1.96 2.01
C VAL A 24 -7.01 -2.24 0.51
N PHE A 25 -5.87 -2.08 -0.15
CA PHE A 25 -5.73 -2.31 -1.59
C PHE A 25 -6.08 -3.76 -1.97
N LEU A 26 -5.55 -4.73 -1.23
CA LEU A 26 -5.79 -6.16 -1.46
C LEU A 26 -7.10 -6.66 -0.85
N ASN A 27 -7.78 -5.82 -0.06
CA ASN A 27 -8.97 -6.20 0.72
C ASN A 27 -8.74 -7.44 1.62
N ILE A 28 -7.60 -7.50 2.30
CA ILE A 28 -7.21 -8.58 3.20
C ILE A 28 -7.70 -8.25 4.61
N PRO A 29 -8.65 -9.03 5.18
CA PRO A 29 -9.30 -8.70 6.45
C PRO A 29 -8.38 -8.82 7.66
N GLN A 30 -7.37 -9.68 7.59
CA GLN A 30 -6.39 -9.92 8.64
C GLN A 30 -4.98 -9.80 8.10
N PHE A 31 -4.05 -9.37 8.96
CA PHE A 31 -2.65 -9.29 8.61
C PHE A 31 -2.11 -10.65 8.17
N ASP A 32 -1.56 -10.71 6.98
CA ASP A 32 -1.00 -11.91 6.37
C ASP A 32 0.37 -11.53 5.77
N TYR A 33 1.42 -11.99 6.45
CA TYR A 33 2.80 -11.70 6.05
C TYR A 33 3.09 -12.13 4.61
N GLU A 34 2.68 -13.35 4.24
CA GLU A 34 3.01 -13.92 2.92
C GLU A 34 2.36 -13.14 1.78
N LYS A 35 1.17 -12.59 2.03
CA LYS A 35 0.44 -11.80 1.03
C LYS A 35 0.92 -10.36 0.93
N LEU A 36 1.39 -9.80 2.03
CA LEU A 36 1.74 -8.38 2.12
C LEU A 36 3.21 -8.11 1.79
N GLU A 37 4.11 -9.06 2.12
CA GLU A 37 5.54 -8.86 1.91
C GLU A 37 5.92 -8.84 0.45
N GLY A 38 6.61 -7.78 0.05
CA GLY A 38 7.13 -7.60 -1.31
C GLY A 38 6.08 -7.27 -2.37
N ILE A 39 4.82 -6.96 -1.97
CA ILE A 39 3.81 -6.53 -2.94
C ILE A 39 4.26 -5.26 -3.65
N GLU A 40 4.17 -5.25 -4.97
CA GLU A 40 4.47 -4.10 -5.80
C GLU A 40 3.19 -3.32 -6.08
N MET A 41 3.26 -2.02 -5.85
CA MET A 41 2.17 -1.06 -6.09
C MET A 41 2.68 0.10 -6.93
N THR A 42 1.78 0.69 -7.70
CA THR A 42 2.03 1.90 -8.47
C THR A 42 1.52 3.14 -7.72
N LEU A 43 1.97 4.32 -8.16
CA LEU A 43 1.42 5.59 -7.68
C LEU A 43 -0.09 5.69 -7.95
N ASN A 44 -0.54 5.14 -9.09
CA ASN A 44 -1.98 5.08 -9.42
C ASN A 44 -2.77 4.19 -8.44
N ASP A 45 -2.22 3.05 -8.03
CA ASP A 45 -2.87 2.19 -7.02
C ASP A 45 -3.01 2.90 -5.67
N LEU A 46 -2.00 3.69 -5.31
CA LEU A 46 -2.05 4.54 -4.13
C LEU A 46 -3.17 5.59 -4.25
N GLU A 47 -3.28 6.29 -5.38
CA GLU A 47 -4.31 7.30 -5.62
C GLU A 47 -5.72 6.72 -5.59
N MET A 48 -5.94 5.59 -6.24
CA MET A 48 -7.21 4.87 -6.21
C MET A 48 -7.59 4.47 -4.78
N THR A 49 -6.62 4.00 -4.00
CA THR A 49 -6.86 3.62 -2.60
C THR A 49 -7.15 4.84 -1.74
N ILE A 50 -6.47 5.96 -1.93
CA ILE A 50 -6.77 7.23 -1.25
C ILE A 50 -8.21 7.66 -1.56
N THR A 51 -8.58 7.69 -2.83
CA THR A 51 -9.93 8.08 -3.26
C THR A 51 -11.00 7.20 -2.62
N ARG A 52 -10.78 5.89 -2.60
CA ARG A 52 -11.69 4.95 -1.92
C ARG A 52 -11.85 5.28 -0.43
N ILE A 53 -10.75 5.53 0.29
CA ILE A 53 -10.78 5.79 1.73
C ILE A 53 -11.43 7.14 2.05
N VAL A 54 -11.15 8.17 1.27
CA VAL A 54 -11.64 9.55 1.50
C VAL A 54 -13.15 9.62 1.31
N ASN A 55 -13.70 8.91 0.35
CA ASN A 55 -15.13 8.92 0.04
C ASN A 55 -15.99 8.13 1.06
N LEU A 56 -15.36 7.41 1.99
CA LEU A 56 -16.08 6.66 3.03
C LEU A 56 -16.33 7.53 4.26
N SER A 57 -17.47 7.31 4.94
CA SER A 57 -17.70 7.84 6.28
C SER A 57 -16.67 7.32 7.28
N LYS A 58 -16.53 7.97 8.43
CA LYS A 58 -15.57 7.55 9.47
C LYS A 58 -15.82 6.11 9.92
N GLU A 59 -17.08 5.72 10.07
CA GLU A 59 -17.51 4.40 10.50
C GLU A 59 -17.10 3.34 9.48
N LEU A 60 -17.39 3.56 8.19
CA LEU A 60 -17.04 2.68 7.10
C LEU A 60 -15.52 2.57 6.93
N ARG A 61 -14.78 3.68 7.10
CA ARG A 61 -13.31 3.63 7.09
C ARG A 61 -12.75 2.77 8.21
N SER A 62 -13.32 2.88 9.41
CA SER A 62 -12.87 2.09 10.57
C SER A 62 -13.11 0.59 10.39
N ALA A 63 -14.07 0.23 9.53
CA ALA A 63 -14.35 -1.17 9.19
C ALA A 63 -13.41 -1.73 8.10
N LEU A 64 -12.64 -0.87 7.42
CA LEU A 64 -11.69 -1.33 6.41
C LEU A 64 -10.54 -2.14 7.04
N PRO A 65 -10.00 -3.13 6.29
CA PRO A 65 -8.85 -3.91 6.73
C PRO A 65 -7.67 -3.02 7.15
N GLY A 66 -7.10 -3.29 8.33
CA GLY A 66 -5.94 -2.56 8.82
C GLY A 66 -6.19 -1.14 9.37
N LEU A 67 -7.43 -0.61 9.28
CA LEU A 67 -7.77 0.76 9.72
C LEU A 67 -8.50 0.83 11.06
N GLY A 68 -8.77 -0.28 11.72
CA GLY A 68 -9.35 -0.29 13.07
C GLY A 68 -8.46 0.37 14.12
N GLY A 69 -9.03 0.60 15.33
CA GLY A 69 -8.26 1.09 16.48
C GLY A 69 -7.75 2.53 16.35
N GLY A 70 -8.54 3.44 15.77
CA GLY A 70 -8.20 4.86 15.66
C GLY A 70 -7.30 5.24 14.48
N ARG A 71 -6.84 4.28 13.68
CA ARG A 71 -6.02 4.56 12.49
C ARG A 71 -6.80 5.22 11.37
N SER A 72 -8.11 5.03 11.31
CA SER A 72 -9.00 5.61 10.30
C SER A 72 -8.94 7.15 10.25
N ASP A 73 -8.58 7.80 11.35
CA ASP A 73 -8.53 9.27 11.41
C ASP A 73 -7.21 9.82 10.86
N VAL A 74 -6.11 9.11 11.06
CA VAL A 74 -4.77 9.58 10.68
C VAL A 74 -4.29 9.03 9.34
N ILE A 75 -4.87 7.94 8.85
CA ILE A 75 -4.41 7.27 7.63
C ILE A 75 -4.43 8.18 6.42
N ILE A 76 -5.46 9.01 6.28
CA ILE A 76 -5.63 9.92 5.14
C ILE A 76 -4.43 10.86 5.02
N CYS A 77 -4.07 11.51 6.14
CA CYS A 77 -2.91 12.41 6.16
C CYS A 77 -1.61 11.66 5.81
N GLY A 78 -1.47 10.45 6.35
CA GLY A 78 -0.30 9.60 6.06
C GLY A 78 -0.18 9.22 4.59
N LEU A 79 -1.29 8.88 3.95
CA LEU A 79 -1.32 8.52 2.53
C LEU A 79 -1.08 9.71 1.60
N TYR A 80 -1.64 10.89 1.89
CA TYR A 80 -1.36 12.12 1.13
C TYR A 80 0.10 12.55 1.27
N TRP A 81 0.66 12.45 2.47
CA TRP A 81 2.08 12.72 2.69
C TRP A 81 2.95 11.77 1.88
N LEU A 82 2.63 10.47 1.92
CA LEU A 82 3.33 9.43 1.16
C LEU A 82 3.25 9.68 -0.34
N ARG A 83 2.07 9.99 -0.87
CA ARG A 83 1.86 10.36 -2.27
C ARG A 83 2.78 11.51 -2.66
N SER A 84 2.72 12.63 -1.91
CA SER A 84 3.54 13.80 -2.19
C SER A 84 5.05 13.51 -2.18
N LEU A 85 5.48 12.61 -1.28
CA LEU A 85 6.88 12.19 -1.22
C LEU A 85 7.28 11.39 -2.47
N LEU A 86 6.47 10.40 -2.86
CA LEU A 86 6.73 9.56 -4.04
C LEU A 86 6.75 10.38 -5.33
N GLU A 87 5.80 11.30 -5.49
CA GLU A 87 5.77 12.24 -6.63
C GLU A 87 7.04 13.10 -6.69
N ARG A 88 7.48 13.68 -5.58
CA ARG A 88 8.70 14.50 -5.52
C ARG A 88 9.98 13.71 -5.80
N LEU A 89 9.98 12.43 -5.46
CA LEU A 89 11.09 11.51 -5.73
C LEU A 89 11.02 10.90 -7.13
N HIS A 90 9.97 11.18 -7.90
CA HIS A 90 9.70 10.58 -9.22
C HIS A 90 9.67 9.05 -9.17
N VAL A 91 9.02 8.51 -8.14
CA VAL A 91 8.84 7.06 -7.91
C VAL A 91 7.48 6.66 -8.47
N GLU A 92 7.48 5.88 -9.54
CA GLU A 92 6.24 5.38 -10.17
C GLU A 92 5.77 4.05 -9.55
N THR A 93 6.72 3.24 -9.10
CA THR A 93 6.45 1.93 -8.48
C THR A 93 7.22 1.78 -7.18
N PHE A 94 6.61 1.14 -6.20
CA PHE A 94 7.20 0.87 -4.90
C PHE A 94 6.74 -0.50 -4.38
N ARG A 95 7.47 -1.03 -3.40
CA ARG A 95 7.11 -2.29 -2.75
C ARG A 95 6.81 -2.06 -1.29
N ILE A 96 5.87 -2.85 -0.77
CA ILE A 96 5.56 -2.87 0.65
C ILE A 96 6.44 -3.92 1.33
N SER A 97 7.04 -3.56 2.45
CA SER A 97 7.68 -4.53 3.32
C SER A 97 7.09 -4.47 4.73
N THR A 98 6.78 -5.61 5.25
CA THR A 98 6.32 -5.80 6.63
C THR A 98 7.50 -5.90 7.60
N ALA A 99 8.71 -6.12 7.08
CA ALA A 99 9.95 -6.16 7.82
C ALA A 99 10.42 -4.76 8.19
N GLY A 100 9.87 -4.20 9.27
CA GLY A 100 10.31 -2.90 9.80
C GLY A 100 11.65 -2.98 10.53
N LEU A 101 12.10 -1.84 11.05
CA LEU A 101 13.40 -1.67 11.74
C LEU A 101 13.70 -2.77 12.79
N ARG A 102 12.68 -3.23 13.49
CA ARG A 102 12.82 -4.28 14.52
C ARG A 102 13.30 -5.62 13.94
N PHE A 103 12.97 -5.92 12.69
CA PHE A 103 13.46 -7.12 12.03
C PHE A 103 14.96 -7.06 11.74
N GLY A 104 15.49 -5.87 11.42
CA GLY A 104 16.91 -5.66 11.18
C GLY A 104 17.80 -6.01 12.37
N ILE A 105 17.26 -5.94 13.60
CA ILE A 105 17.99 -6.33 14.81
C ILE A 105 18.11 -7.85 14.93
N LEU A 106 17.13 -8.59 14.41
CA LEU A 106 17.08 -10.06 14.49
C LEU A 106 17.92 -10.74 13.40
N TYR A 107 18.21 -10.02 12.33
CA TYR A 107 19.03 -10.53 11.23
C TYR A 107 20.40 -9.89 11.30
N PRO A 108 21.46 -10.63 11.66
CA PRO A 108 22.82 -10.11 11.56
C PRO A 108 23.10 -9.70 10.12
N PRO A 109 23.92 -8.67 9.88
CA PRO A 109 24.30 -8.28 8.54
C PRO A 109 24.94 -9.48 7.84
N GLN A 110 24.22 -10.02 6.86
CA GLN A 110 24.78 -11.06 6.01
C GLN A 110 25.63 -10.35 4.96
N GLU A 111 26.91 -10.65 4.95
CA GLU A 111 27.89 -10.04 4.05
C GLU A 111 27.63 -10.36 2.56
N GLU A 112 26.64 -11.16 2.22
CA GLU A 112 26.30 -11.45 0.82
C GLU A 112 24.88 -12.00 0.71
N ILE A 113 23.89 -11.12 0.49
CA ILE A 113 22.68 -11.56 -0.20
C ILE A 113 22.60 -10.81 -1.53
N LEU A 114 23.37 -11.27 -2.50
CA LEU A 114 23.08 -11.09 -3.90
C LEU A 114 21.89 -11.99 -4.24
N GLU A 115 20.73 -11.36 -4.30
CA GLU A 115 19.50 -11.75 -4.97
C GLU A 115 19.09 -13.23 -5.10
N PRO A 116 17.88 -13.56 -4.63
CA PRO A 116 16.99 -14.33 -5.47
C PRO A 116 15.92 -13.42 -6.09
N GLU A 117 15.89 -13.32 -7.39
CA GLU A 117 14.73 -12.79 -8.11
C GLU A 117 13.48 -13.58 -7.72
N LYS A 118 12.66 -13.02 -6.82
CA LYS A 118 11.35 -13.59 -6.57
C LYS A 118 10.46 -13.37 -7.79
N PRO A 119 9.71 -14.39 -8.21
CA PRO A 119 8.86 -14.28 -9.39
C PRO A 119 7.88 -13.13 -9.24
N LYS A 120 7.80 -12.28 -10.26
CA LYS A 120 6.84 -11.18 -10.37
C LYS A 120 5.43 -11.74 -10.32
N ARG A 121 4.82 -11.80 -9.14
CA ARG A 121 3.41 -12.16 -9.00
C ARG A 121 2.58 -11.01 -9.54
N LYS A 122 2.21 -11.08 -10.82
CA LYS A 122 1.14 -10.27 -11.38
C LYS A 122 -0.16 -10.80 -10.80
N PHE A 123 -0.73 -10.11 -9.81
CA PHE A 123 -2.10 -10.38 -9.42
C PHE A 123 -3.02 -9.71 -10.45
N PRO A 124 -3.79 -10.48 -11.21
CA PRO A 124 -4.83 -9.89 -12.04
C PRO A 124 -5.88 -9.30 -11.10
N PHE A 125 -6.08 -7.99 -11.18
CA PHE A 125 -7.21 -7.33 -10.55
C PHE A 125 -8.49 -7.88 -11.22
N GLN A 126 -9.09 -8.88 -10.61
CA GLN A 126 -10.38 -9.37 -11.06
C GLN A 126 -11.46 -8.42 -10.55
N LYS A 127 -12.07 -7.65 -11.44
CA LYS A 127 -13.27 -6.83 -11.21
C LYS A 127 -14.46 -7.61 -10.58
N LYS A 128 -14.30 -8.90 -10.31
CA LYS A 128 -15.39 -9.83 -10.00
C LYS A 128 -15.84 -9.90 -8.54
N ASN A 129 -15.17 -9.20 -7.61
CA ASN A 129 -15.49 -9.34 -6.18
C ASN A 129 -15.95 -8.05 -5.51
N LEU A 130 -16.52 -7.13 -6.29
CA LEU A 130 -17.30 -6.04 -5.71
C LEU A 130 -18.70 -6.59 -5.43
N THR A 131 -19.12 -6.57 -4.17
CA THR A 131 -20.51 -6.83 -3.80
C THR A 131 -21.44 -5.86 -4.55
N PRO A 132 -22.68 -6.27 -4.91
CA PRO A 132 -23.60 -5.44 -5.69
C PRO A 132 -23.83 -4.03 -5.14
N GLU A 133 -23.75 -3.87 -3.82
CA GLU A 133 -23.93 -2.60 -3.11
C GLU A 133 -22.82 -1.57 -3.43
N VAL A 134 -21.59 -2.03 -3.68
CA VAL A 134 -20.45 -1.15 -3.97
C VAL A 134 -20.42 -0.74 -5.46
N GLN A 135 -21.06 -1.51 -6.33
CA GLN A 135 -21.15 -1.18 -7.77
C GLN A 135 -22.09 -0.01 -8.03
N VAL A 136 -23.20 0.09 -7.30
CA VAL A 136 -24.19 1.16 -7.46
C VAL A 136 -23.63 2.52 -7.04
N GLU A 137 -22.80 2.56 -6.00
CA GLU A 137 -22.15 3.81 -5.55
C GLU A 137 -21.03 4.28 -6.50
N ALA A 138 -20.36 3.35 -7.18
CA ALA A 138 -19.30 3.69 -8.13
C ALA A 138 -19.85 4.25 -9.46
N GLU A 139 -21.05 3.84 -9.88
CA GLU A 139 -21.71 4.36 -11.10
C GLU A 139 -22.32 5.75 -10.86
N HIS A 140 -22.84 6.03 -9.66
CA HIS A 140 -23.39 7.35 -9.33
C HIS A 140 -22.32 8.45 -9.10
N ALA A 141 -21.07 8.10 -8.95
CA ALA A 141 -19.97 9.06 -8.79
C ALA A 141 -19.26 9.38 -10.12
N ALA A 142 -19.69 8.75 -11.21
CA ALA A 142 -19.10 8.92 -12.56
C ALA A 142 -19.99 9.75 -13.51
N GLU A 143 -21.19 10.17 -13.07
CA GLU A 143 -22.05 11.18 -13.72
C GLU A 143 -21.87 12.56 -13.03
#